data_c5ef63cbfebc307141bca1bbf86ad723
#
_entry.id   c5ef63cbfebc307141bca1bbf86ad723
#
_cell.length_a   1.000
_cell.length_b   1.000
_cell.length_c   1.000
_cell.angle_alpha   90.00
_cell.angle_beta   90.00
_cell.angle_gamma   90.00
#
_symmetry.space_group_name_H-M   'P 1'
#
loop_
_entity.id
_entity.type
_entity.pdbx_description
1 polymer ?
#
loop_
_entity_poly.entity_id
_entity_poly.type
_entity_poly.pdbx_seq_one_letter_code
_entity_poly.pdbx_strand_id
1 'polypeptide(L)'
;MKFAKQALLFGIGGAGYVGLELIWRGRSHVSMFLAGGDCFLLLGKLNRTKPRLPLPLRGCMGALTITSVELLTGLLANRDYQVWDYRDLPLNFHGQICLPFSALWVPLSLGAMGLYALSERLLAPDSHSIP
;
A
#
# COMPACT_ATOMS: atom_id res chain seq x y z
N MET A 1 -17.72 -7.92 12.44
CA MET A 1 -17.09 -6.97 13.33
C MET A 1 -16.16 -6.07 12.59
N LYS A 2 -16.37 -4.80 12.76
CA LYS A 2 -15.63 -3.81 12.03
C LYS A 2 -14.13 -3.86 12.32
N PHE A 3 -13.78 -3.96 13.60
CA PHE A 3 -12.39 -3.99 13.98
C PHE A 3 -11.68 -5.25 13.45
N ALA A 4 -12.33 -6.40 13.58
CA ALA A 4 -11.74 -7.66 13.11
C ALA A 4 -11.53 -7.63 11.59
N LYS A 5 -12.50 -7.07 10.86
CA LYS A 5 -12.39 -6.92 9.42
C LYS A 5 -11.22 -6.01 9.05
N GLN A 6 -11.08 -4.89 9.74
CA GLN A 6 -9.97 -3.97 9.49
C GLN A 6 -8.63 -4.62 9.79
N ALA A 7 -8.54 -5.40 10.87
CA ALA A 7 -7.32 -6.10 11.22
C ALA A 7 -6.94 -7.13 10.16
N LEU A 8 -7.92 -7.85 9.62
CA LEU A 8 -7.68 -8.81 8.55
C LEU A 8 -7.22 -8.13 7.28
N LEU A 9 -7.86 -7.02 6.92
CA LEU A 9 -7.47 -6.28 5.73
C LEU A 9 -6.06 -5.70 5.88
N PHE A 10 -5.73 -5.21 7.05
CA PHE A 10 -4.37 -4.75 7.34
C PHE A 10 -3.38 -5.90 7.14
N GLY A 11 -3.70 -7.07 7.67
CA GLY A 11 -2.84 -8.24 7.52
C GLY A 11 -2.67 -8.67 6.08
N ILE A 12 -3.76 -8.63 5.30
CA ILE A 12 -3.70 -8.96 3.88
C ILE A 12 -2.77 -8.00 3.15
N GLY A 13 -2.92 -6.71 3.40
CA GLY A 13 -2.07 -5.70 2.77
C GLY A 13 -0.62 -5.84 3.17
N GLY A 14 -0.37 -6.04 4.46
CA GLY A 14 0.99 -6.20 4.95
C GLY A 14 1.66 -7.47 4.42
N ALA A 15 0.94 -8.58 4.46
CA ALA A 15 1.46 -9.84 3.95
C ALA A 15 1.69 -9.79 2.45
N GLY A 16 0.77 -9.13 1.73
CA GLY A 16 0.91 -8.97 0.29
C GLY A 16 2.16 -8.17 -0.08
N TYR A 17 2.39 -7.08 0.63
CA TYR A 17 3.55 -6.24 0.36
C TYR A 17 4.84 -6.96 0.72
N VAL A 18 4.88 -7.63 1.87
CA VAL A 18 6.06 -8.43 2.26
C VAL A 18 6.29 -9.53 1.21
N GLY A 19 5.23 -10.15 0.72
CA GLY A 19 5.35 -11.15 -0.34
C GLY A 19 5.99 -10.60 -1.60
N LEU A 20 5.56 -9.39 -2.02
CA LEU A 20 6.17 -8.73 -3.17
C LEU A 20 7.64 -8.43 -2.93
N GLU A 21 8.00 -7.98 -1.72
CA GLU A 21 9.38 -7.70 -1.39
C GLU A 21 10.24 -8.96 -1.40
N LEU A 22 9.70 -10.07 -0.90
CA LEU A 22 10.43 -11.33 -0.90
C LEU A 22 10.68 -11.82 -2.33
N ILE A 23 9.70 -11.65 -3.21
CA ILE A 23 9.84 -12.02 -4.62
C ILE A 23 10.85 -11.11 -5.30
N TRP A 24 10.80 -9.82 -5.03
CA TRP A 24 11.62 -8.83 -5.70
C TRP A 24 13.05 -8.79 -5.19
N ARG A 25 13.24 -8.78 -3.87
CA ARG A 25 14.56 -8.61 -3.27
C ARG A 25 15.04 -9.79 -2.45
N GLY A 26 14.19 -10.78 -2.20
CA GLY A 26 14.53 -11.93 -1.39
C GLY A 26 14.55 -11.65 0.11
N ARG A 27 14.18 -10.46 0.54
CA ARG A 27 14.14 -10.11 1.96
C ARG A 27 13.10 -9.02 2.19
N SER A 28 12.67 -8.90 3.43
CA SER A 28 11.75 -7.85 3.84
C SER A 28 12.00 -7.50 5.30
N HIS A 29 11.16 -6.65 5.86
CA HIS A 29 11.34 -6.16 7.23
C HIS A 29 9.96 -5.92 7.83
N VAL A 30 9.85 -5.98 9.15
CA VAL A 30 8.58 -5.80 9.82
C VAL A 30 7.95 -4.42 9.50
N SER A 31 8.79 -3.41 9.32
CA SER A 31 8.29 -2.09 8.94
C SER A 31 7.55 -2.11 7.62
N MET A 32 7.94 -3.01 6.70
CA MET A 32 7.27 -3.16 5.41
C MET A 32 5.90 -3.79 5.57
N PHE A 33 5.75 -4.71 6.52
CA PHE A 33 4.45 -5.26 6.83
C PHE A 33 3.51 -4.16 7.34
N LEU A 34 3.99 -3.34 8.25
CA LEU A 34 3.19 -2.25 8.81
C LEU A 34 2.86 -1.21 7.75
N ALA A 35 3.83 -0.82 6.95
CA ALA A 35 3.61 0.15 5.88
C ALA A 35 2.64 -0.40 4.84
N GLY A 36 2.79 -1.67 4.47
CA GLY A 36 1.90 -2.30 3.50
C GLY A 36 0.47 -2.37 4.00
N GLY A 37 0.29 -2.69 5.27
CA GLY A 37 -1.04 -2.72 5.87
C GLY A 37 -1.68 -1.34 5.91
N ASP A 38 -0.91 -0.33 6.32
CA ASP A 38 -1.41 1.05 6.33
C ASP A 38 -1.79 1.51 4.94
N CYS A 39 -0.94 1.27 3.95
CA CYS A 39 -1.23 1.63 2.58
C CYS A 39 -2.50 0.96 2.08
N PHE A 40 -2.66 -0.32 2.38
CA PHE A 40 -3.80 -1.09 1.91
C PHE A 40 -5.12 -0.50 2.44
N LEU A 41 -5.16 -0.18 3.73
CA LEU A 41 -6.34 0.44 4.32
C LEU A 41 -6.62 1.82 3.74
N LEU A 42 -5.57 2.63 3.56
CA LEU A 42 -5.72 3.97 3.01
C LEU A 42 -6.19 3.93 1.56
N LEU A 43 -5.64 3.00 0.76
CA LEU A 43 -6.04 2.85 -0.63
C LEU A 43 -7.48 2.38 -0.74
N GLY A 44 -7.91 1.49 0.16
CA GLY A 44 -9.29 1.06 0.18
C GLY A 44 -10.24 2.21 0.49
N LYS A 45 -9.86 3.05 1.45
CA LYS A 45 -10.64 4.22 1.80
C LYS A 45 -10.71 5.20 0.62
N LEU A 46 -9.58 5.43 -0.03
CA LEU A 46 -9.51 6.31 -1.20
C LEU A 46 -10.42 5.79 -2.31
N ASN A 47 -10.40 4.49 -2.54
CA ASN A 47 -11.19 3.89 -3.60
C ASN A 47 -12.69 4.03 -3.37
N ARG A 48 -13.11 4.14 -2.11
CA ARG A 48 -14.52 4.28 -1.75
C ARG A 48 -14.98 5.72 -1.61
N THR A 49 -14.04 6.65 -1.64
CA THR A 49 -14.37 8.07 -1.47
C THR A 49 -15.22 8.57 -2.64
N LYS A 50 -16.25 9.33 -2.33
CA LYS A 50 -17.15 9.91 -3.32
C LYS A 50 -16.93 11.42 -3.42
N PRO A 51 -17.06 12.03 -4.61
CA PRO A 51 -17.29 11.37 -5.89
C PRO A 51 -16.06 10.55 -6.30
N ARG A 52 -16.30 9.50 -7.08
CA ARG A 52 -15.21 8.64 -7.47
C ARG A 52 -14.31 9.29 -8.50
N LEU A 53 -13.02 9.25 -8.25
CA LEU A 53 -12.05 9.85 -9.18
C LEU A 53 -11.90 9.01 -10.44
N PRO A 54 -11.62 9.64 -11.59
CA PRO A 54 -11.26 8.88 -12.80
C PRO A 54 -10.07 7.98 -12.52
N LEU A 55 -9.98 6.88 -13.26
CA LEU A 55 -8.96 5.87 -13.02
C LEU A 55 -7.53 6.42 -12.98
N PRO A 56 -7.09 7.23 -13.97
CA PRO A 56 -5.72 7.76 -13.91
C PRO A 56 -5.47 8.63 -12.69
N LEU A 57 -6.42 9.48 -12.34
CA LEU A 57 -6.28 10.36 -11.19
C LEU A 57 -6.29 9.53 -9.88
N ARG A 58 -7.13 8.51 -9.83
CA ARG A 58 -7.19 7.63 -8.66
C ARG A 58 -5.87 6.90 -8.45
N GLY A 59 -5.24 6.45 -9.55
CA GLY A 59 -3.92 5.83 -9.49
C GLY A 59 -2.85 6.79 -9.01
N CYS A 60 -2.90 8.03 -9.48
CA CYS A 60 -1.94 9.05 -9.06
C CYS A 60 -2.12 9.39 -7.58
N MET A 61 -3.34 9.50 -7.11
CA MET A 61 -3.61 9.74 -5.69
C MET A 61 -3.17 8.56 -4.83
N GLY A 62 -3.35 7.35 -5.36
CA GLY A 62 -2.86 6.16 -4.69
C GLY A 62 -1.34 6.14 -4.60
N ALA A 63 -0.66 6.50 -5.69
CA ALA A 63 0.80 6.57 -5.69
C ALA A 63 1.29 7.61 -4.69
N LEU A 64 0.61 8.74 -4.60
CA LEU A 64 0.96 9.78 -3.65
C LEU A 64 0.79 9.27 -2.22
N THR A 65 -0.27 8.51 -1.96
CA THR A 65 -0.51 7.91 -0.66
C THR A 65 0.62 6.94 -0.28
N ILE A 66 0.97 6.05 -1.19
CA ILE A 66 2.04 5.08 -0.95
C ILE A 66 3.37 5.79 -0.72
N THR A 67 3.67 6.78 -1.56
CA THR A 67 4.92 7.55 -1.44
C THR A 67 4.99 8.26 -0.10
N SER A 68 3.88 8.83 0.37
CA SER A 68 3.84 9.50 1.67
C SER A 68 4.10 8.53 2.82
N VAL A 69 3.48 7.35 2.78
CA VAL A 69 3.70 6.33 3.80
C VAL A 69 5.15 5.83 3.73
N GLU A 70 5.67 5.66 2.51
CA GLU A 70 7.04 5.21 2.30
C GLU A 70 8.03 6.21 2.88
N LEU A 71 7.83 7.50 2.64
CA LEU A 71 8.71 8.53 3.19
C LEU A 71 8.66 8.54 4.71
N LEU A 72 7.47 8.51 5.28
CA LEU A 72 7.31 8.51 6.73
C LEU A 72 7.95 7.27 7.35
N THR A 73 7.68 6.11 6.79
CA THR A 73 8.27 4.86 7.27
C THR A 73 9.78 4.90 7.15
N GLY A 74 10.29 5.45 6.05
CA GLY A 74 11.72 5.54 5.83
C GLY A 74 12.40 6.45 6.84
N LEU A 75 11.80 7.58 7.15
CA LEU A 75 12.38 8.50 8.12
C LEU A 75 12.34 7.95 9.55
N LEU A 76 11.41 7.05 9.83
CA LEU A 76 11.27 6.45 11.16
C LEU A 76 12.03 5.14 11.31
N ALA A 77 12.01 4.28 10.29
CA ALA A 77 12.51 2.91 10.40
C ALA A 77 13.62 2.57 9.43
N ASN A 78 13.98 3.47 8.52
CA ASN A 78 15.00 3.20 7.50
C ASN A 78 16.07 4.30 7.46
N ARG A 79 16.39 4.85 8.61
CA ARG A 79 17.32 5.97 8.70
C ARG A 79 18.73 5.59 8.23
N ASP A 80 19.13 4.36 8.44
CA ASP A 80 20.44 3.86 8.07
C ASP A 80 20.42 3.08 6.77
N TYR A 81 19.29 3.13 6.03
CA TYR A 81 19.13 2.49 4.71
C TYR A 81 19.33 0.98 4.75
N GLN A 82 19.03 0.37 5.88
CA GLN A 82 19.15 -1.08 6.02
C GLN A 82 17.93 -1.82 5.44
N VAL A 83 16.78 -1.15 5.37
CA VAL A 83 15.58 -1.76 4.84
C VAL A 83 15.51 -1.59 3.33
N TRP A 84 15.68 -0.36 2.85
CA TRP A 84 15.82 -0.07 1.42
C TRP A 84 16.69 1.17 1.24
N ASP A 85 17.19 1.38 0.02
CA ASP A 85 18.13 2.46 -0.24
C ASP A 85 17.95 2.95 -1.68
N TYR A 86 17.36 4.12 -1.83
CA TYR A 86 17.15 4.75 -3.14
C TYR A 86 18.18 5.81 -3.45
N ARG A 87 19.28 5.90 -2.68
CA ARG A 87 20.24 7.00 -2.86
C ARG A 87 20.88 7.02 -4.24
N ASP A 88 20.97 5.87 -4.90
CA ASP A 88 21.56 5.80 -6.23
C ASP A 88 20.54 5.98 -7.36
N LEU A 89 19.29 6.17 -7.03
CA LEU A 89 18.24 6.31 -8.03
C LEU A 89 17.97 7.78 -8.33
N PRO A 90 17.59 8.09 -9.59
CA PRO A 90 17.32 9.47 -9.97
C PRO A 90 16.11 10.04 -9.22
N LEU A 91 16.19 11.33 -8.95
CA LEU A 91 15.10 12.07 -8.30
C LEU A 91 14.66 11.43 -6.99
N ASN A 92 15.65 10.96 -6.20
CA ASN A 92 15.35 10.47 -4.87
C ASN A 92 15.30 11.64 -3.87
N PHE A 93 14.53 11.46 -2.82
CA PHE A 93 14.43 12.41 -1.73
C PHE A 93 14.93 11.72 -0.48
N HIS A 94 16.10 12.14 0.02
CA HIS A 94 16.76 11.56 1.18
C HIS A 94 16.96 10.05 1.07
N GLY A 95 17.02 9.51 -0.16
CA GLY A 95 17.16 8.08 -0.38
C GLY A 95 15.98 7.25 0.06
N GLN A 96 14.91 7.88 0.53
CA GLN A 96 13.74 7.16 1.06
C GLN A 96 12.63 6.97 0.02
N ILE A 97 12.48 7.91 -0.89
CA ILE A 97 11.53 7.83 -1.98
C ILE A 97 12.22 8.28 -3.26
N CYS A 98 11.69 7.86 -4.39
CA CYS A 98 12.22 8.30 -5.69
C CYS A 98 11.13 8.29 -6.73
N LEU A 99 11.29 9.10 -7.77
CA LEU A 99 10.28 9.22 -8.81
C LEU A 99 10.04 7.91 -9.57
N PRO A 100 11.07 7.14 -9.95
CA PRO A 100 10.81 5.88 -10.66
C PRO A 100 9.90 4.92 -9.89
N PHE A 101 10.11 4.73 -8.61
CA PHE A 101 9.24 3.86 -7.83
C PHE A 101 7.89 4.48 -7.56
N SER A 102 7.83 5.81 -7.36
CA SER A 102 6.54 6.47 -7.21
C SER A 102 5.69 6.32 -8.47
N ALA A 103 6.31 6.35 -9.63
CA ALA A 103 5.58 6.11 -10.89
C ALA A 103 5.05 4.67 -10.93
N LEU A 104 5.84 3.72 -10.46
CA LEU A 104 5.42 2.32 -10.38
C LEU A 104 4.22 2.14 -9.45
N TRP A 105 4.14 2.97 -8.41
CA TRP A 105 3.04 2.87 -7.46
C TRP A 105 1.68 3.22 -8.08
N VAL A 106 1.66 3.91 -9.23
CA VAL A 106 0.39 4.24 -9.90
C VAL A 106 -0.38 2.98 -10.27
N PRO A 107 0.16 2.08 -11.12
CA PRO A 107 -0.57 0.85 -11.43
C PRO A 107 -0.68 -0.07 -10.21
N LEU A 108 0.32 -0.10 -9.35
CA LEU A 108 0.28 -0.95 -8.18
C LEU A 108 -0.86 -0.55 -7.25
N SER A 109 -1.08 0.76 -7.06
CA SER A 109 -2.16 1.22 -6.18
C SER A 109 -3.53 0.83 -6.73
N LEU A 110 -3.70 0.88 -8.05
CA LEU A 110 -4.96 0.46 -8.66
C LEU A 110 -5.20 -1.03 -8.45
N GLY A 111 -4.15 -1.83 -8.59
CA GLY A 111 -4.25 -3.26 -8.31
C GLY A 111 -4.58 -3.54 -6.85
N ALA A 112 -3.95 -2.79 -5.95
CA ALA A 112 -4.20 -2.94 -4.51
C ALA A 112 -5.64 -2.55 -4.16
N MET A 113 -6.15 -1.49 -4.78
CA MET A 113 -7.56 -1.09 -4.57
C MET A 113 -8.52 -2.18 -5.01
N GLY A 114 -8.21 -2.83 -6.15
CA GLY A 114 -9.02 -3.94 -6.62
C GLY A 114 -8.97 -5.13 -5.66
N LEU A 115 -7.78 -5.44 -5.16
CA LEU A 115 -7.62 -6.50 -4.19
C LEU A 115 -8.35 -6.18 -2.89
N TYR A 116 -8.29 -4.93 -2.46
CA TYR A 116 -9.01 -4.51 -1.26
C TYR A 116 -10.51 -4.71 -1.43
N ALA A 117 -11.05 -4.27 -2.57
CA ALA A 117 -12.48 -4.41 -2.83
C ALA A 117 -12.89 -5.88 -2.85
N LEU A 118 -12.09 -6.74 -3.48
CA LEU A 118 -12.36 -8.17 -3.51
C LEU A 118 -12.29 -8.77 -2.10
N SER A 119 -11.26 -8.42 -1.35
CA SER A 119 -11.10 -8.93 0.01
C SER A 119 -12.26 -8.50 0.90
N GLU A 120 -12.69 -7.26 0.75
CA GLU A 120 -13.80 -6.74 1.53
C GLU A 120 -15.09 -7.50 1.23
N ARG A 121 -15.33 -7.82 -0.03
CA ARG A 121 -16.50 -8.61 -0.42
C ARG A 121 -16.44 -10.02 0.17
N LEU A 122 -15.28 -10.64 0.15
CA LEU A 122 -15.13 -11.98 0.68
C LEU A 122 -15.25 -12.03 2.20
N LEU A 123 -14.88 -10.94 2.87
CA LEU A 123 -14.93 -10.85 4.33
C LEU A 123 -16.27 -10.32 4.86
N ALA A 124 -17.22 -10.08 3.99
CA ALA A 124 -18.52 -9.57 4.38
C ALA A 124 -19.60 -10.58 3.99
N PRO A 125 -19.56 -11.80 4.52
CA PRO A 125 -20.46 -12.86 4.08
C PRO A 125 -21.92 -12.54 4.32
N ASP A 126 -22.23 -11.90 5.43
CA ASP A 126 -23.63 -11.64 5.77
C ASP A 126 -24.29 -10.62 4.86
N SER A 127 -23.50 -9.73 4.30
CA SER A 127 -24.03 -8.71 3.40
C SER A 127 -24.54 -9.33 2.09
N HIS A 128 -24.11 -10.54 1.77
CA HIS A 128 -24.52 -11.22 0.56
C HIS A 128 -25.70 -12.15 0.82
N SER A 129 -25.76 -12.73 1.98
CA SER A 129 -26.84 -13.63 2.32
C SER A 129 -28.09 -12.88 2.71
N ILE A 130 -27.96 -11.62 3.07
CA ILE A 130 -29.11 -10.79 3.42
C ILE A 130 -29.56 -10.05 2.18
N PRO A 131 -30.78 -10.32 1.75
CA PRO A 131 -31.32 -9.66 0.55
C PRO A 131 -31.45 -8.17 0.73
#